data_534c4fb43a993fe8f83d1eae67be5f2c
#
_entry.id   534c4fb43a993fe8f83d1eae67be5f2c
#
_cell.length_a   1.000
_cell.length_b   1.000
_cell.length_c   1.000
_cell.angle_alpha   90.00
_cell.angle_beta   90.00
_cell.angle_gamma   90.00
#
_symmetry.space_group_name_H-M   'P 1'
#
loop_
_entity.id
_entity.type
_entity.pdbx_description
1 polymer ?
#
loop_
_entity_poly.entity_id
_entity_poly.type
_entity_poly.pdbx_seq_one_letter_code
_entity_poly.pdbx_strand_id
1 'polypeptide(L)'
;MTIAGLDIGSRTIALVEMDGGGLVRSMVVETTFDPLEQCRLILEDRDFDVLVATGYGRHLAQANFADRTITEIKAFALGCHSIFPACRTILDIGGQDTKAISLGRGGKVLDFQMNDRCAAGTGKFLEVMATAMGLSLEEMGRIALETEGEVKVSSMCTVFAESEVTGLIARGTPRPEIARGLHEAICDRATSLLKRVGVEREVVFAGGVARNPCLGALLQKRLGLPLLIPQDPQIVGALGAALSVAS
;
A
#
# COMPACT_ATOMS: atom_id res chain seq x y z
N MET A 1 -27.74 9.59 -1.36
CA MET A 1 -27.15 9.13 -0.07
C MET A 1 -25.65 9.30 -0.20
N THR A 2 -25.14 10.16 0.65
CA THR A 2 -23.72 10.48 0.70
C THR A 2 -23.01 9.49 1.64
N ILE A 3 -22.00 8.81 1.13
CA ILE A 3 -21.23 7.81 1.88
C ILE A 3 -19.78 8.21 1.89
N ALA A 4 -19.16 8.19 3.05
CA ALA A 4 -17.73 8.36 3.16
C ALA A 4 -17.03 7.06 3.58
N GLY A 5 -15.88 6.79 2.96
CA GLY A 5 -14.93 5.77 3.38
C GLY A 5 -13.66 6.42 3.89
N LEU A 6 -13.22 6.04 5.07
CA LEU A 6 -12.04 6.57 5.73
C LEU A 6 -11.05 5.43 6.00
N ASP A 7 -9.89 5.48 5.38
CA ASP A 7 -8.79 4.52 5.63
C ASP A 7 -7.71 5.20 6.48
N ILE A 8 -7.63 4.81 7.74
CA ILE A 8 -6.67 5.36 8.70
C ILE A 8 -5.46 4.44 8.78
N GLY A 9 -4.52 4.67 7.90
CA GLY A 9 -3.26 3.95 7.85
C GLY A 9 -2.18 4.52 8.78
N SER A 10 -1.07 3.81 8.89
CA SER A 10 0.08 4.23 9.72
C SER A 10 0.91 5.38 9.12
N ARG A 11 0.77 5.65 7.81
CA ARG A 11 1.53 6.68 7.08
C ARG A 11 0.63 7.69 6.38
N THR A 12 -0.55 7.29 5.99
CA THR A 12 -1.52 8.16 5.32
C THR A 12 -2.93 7.87 5.82
N ILE A 13 -3.75 8.91 5.82
CA ILE A 13 -5.20 8.82 5.98
C ILE A 13 -5.80 9.16 4.63
N ALA A 14 -6.64 8.27 4.11
CA ALA A 14 -7.38 8.50 2.88
C ALA A 14 -8.87 8.65 3.17
N LEU A 15 -9.51 9.65 2.57
CA LEU A 15 -10.96 9.86 2.58
C LEU A 15 -11.48 9.75 1.16
N VAL A 16 -12.57 9.03 0.99
CA VAL A 16 -13.35 8.94 -0.26
C VAL A 16 -14.79 9.32 0.05
N GLU A 17 -15.34 10.21 -0.76
CA GLU A 17 -16.75 10.64 -0.70
C GLU A 17 -17.48 10.11 -1.94
N MET A 18 -18.61 9.46 -1.72
CA MET A 18 -19.48 8.92 -2.77
C MET A 18 -20.89 9.48 -2.65
N ASP A 19 -21.52 9.77 -3.78
CA ASP A 19 -22.95 10.09 -3.85
C ASP A 19 -23.60 9.39 -5.05
N GLY A 20 -24.79 8.86 -4.85
CA GLY A 20 -25.52 8.13 -5.89
C GLY A 20 -24.76 6.94 -6.49
N GLY A 21 -23.77 6.38 -5.76
CA GLY A 21 -22.91 5.28 -6.22
C GLY A 21 -21.67 5.72 -7.02
N GLY A 22 -21.50 7.03 -7.27
CA GLY A 22 -20.31 7.60 -7.93
C GLY A 22 -19.31 8.19 -6.95
N LEU A 23 -18.01 8.13 -7.30
CA LEU A 23 -16.95 8.85 -6.58
C LEU A 23 -17.07 10.36 -6.85
N VAL A 24 -17.27 11.15 -5.80
CA VAL A 24 -17.38 12.61 -5.88
C VAL A 24 -16.05 13.29 -5.58
N ARG A 25 -15.37 12.79 -4.54
CA ARG A 25 -14.12 13.38 -4.06
C ARG A 25 -13.24 12.36 -3.40
N SER A 26 -11.94 12.56 -3.47
CA SER A 26 -10.96 11.84 -2.68
C SER A 26 -9.88 12.77 -2.16
N MET A 27 -9.27 12.40 -1.04
CA MET A 27 -8.09 13.07 -0.50
C MET A 27 -7.21 12.09 0.24
N VAL A 28 -5.91 12.38 0.26
CA VAL A 28 -4.91 11.63 1.03
C VAL A 28 -4.05 12.64 1.77
N VAL A 29 -3.88 12.43 3.06
CA VAL A 29 -2.99 13.24 3.91
C VAL A 29 -2.02 12.34 4.66
N GLU A 30 -0.87 12.86 5.07
CA GLU A 30 0.08 12.13 5.91
C GLU A 30 -0.50 11.94 7.32
N THR A 31 -0.32 10.75 7.90
CA THR A 31 -0.73 10.48 9.28
C THR A 31 0.24 11.15 10.25
N THR A 32 -0.28 11.99 11.13
CA THR A 32 0.46 12.63 12.21
C THR A 32 0.54 11.72 13.46
N PHE A 33 1.19 12.22 14.52
CA PHE A 33 1.23 11.51 15.81
C PHE A 33 -0.16 11.49 16.50
N ASP A 34 -1.08 12.38 16.13
CA ASP A 34 -2.49 12.38 16.57
C ASP A 34 -3.42 12.15 15.37
N PRO A 35 -3.61 10.88 14.95
CA PRO A 35 -4.46 10.56 13.82
C PRO A 35 -5.94 10.85 14.09
N LEU A 36 -6.39 10.87 15.36
CA LEU A 36 -7.77 11.17 15.71
C LEU A 36 -8.11 12.63 15.45
N GLU A 37 -7.26 13.53 15.91
CA GLU A 37 -7.43 14.97 15.68
C GLU A 37 -7.34 15.28 14.18
N GLN A 38 -6.41 14.64 13.49
CA GLN A 38 -6.28 14.81 12.04
C GLN A 38 -7.53 14.32 11.29
N CYS A 39 -8.13 13.21 11.70
CA CYS A 39 -9.41 12.76 11.15
C CYS A 39 -10.53 13.78 11.39
N ARG A 40 -10.61 14.38 12.59
CA ARG A 40 -11.58 15.43 12.87
C ARG A 40 -11.43 16.62 11.94
N LEU A 41 -10.19 17.09 11.73
CA LEU A 41 -9.92 18.21 10.82
C LEU A 41 -10.31 17.90 9.36
N ILE A 42 -10.04 16.71 8.86
CA ILE A 42 -10.42 16.34 7.49
C ILE A 42 -11.92 16.06 7.33
N LEU A 43 -12.64 15.82 8.42
CA LEU A 43 -14.10 15.63 8.44
C LEU A 43 -14.84 16.92 8.78
N GLU A 44 -14.16 17.98 9.23
CA GLU A 44 -14.75 19.26 9.55
C GLU A 44 -15.50 19.84 8.34
N ASP A 45 -16.68 20.43 8.60
CA ASP A 45 -17.59 20.97 7.59
C ASP A 45 -18.08 19.96 6.53
N ARG A 46 -18.03 18.65 6.83
CA ARG A 46 -18.51 17.59 5.95
C ARG A 46 -19.65 16.83 6.62
N ASP A 47 -20.69 16.57 5.85
CA ASP A 47 -21.85 15.82 6.29
C ASP A 47 -22.05 14.60 5.41
N PHE A 48 -22.18 13.43 6.03
CA PHE A 48 -22.37 12.15 5.38
C PHE A 48 -23.53 11.41 6.01
N ASP A 49 -24.32 10.73 5.19
CA ASP A 49 -25.36 9.82 5.69
C ASP A 49 -24.73 8.61 6.40
N VAL A 50 -23.55 8.15 5.93
CA VAL A 50 -22.81 7.02 6.53
C VAL A 50 -21.30 7.23 6.36
N LEU A 51 -20.56 7.09 7.44
CA LEU A 51 -19.09 7.05 7.46
C LEU A 51 -18.59 5.67 7.86
N VAL A 52 -17.84 5.02 6.97
CA VAL A 52 -17.25 3.69 7.19
C VAL A 52 -15.75 3.81 7.31
N ALA A 53 -15.16 3.32 8.41
CA ALA A 53 -13.73 3.32 8.63
C ALA A 53 -13.08 1.97 8.37
N THR A 54 -11.86 2.01 7.83
CA THR A 54 -10.94 0.88 7.67
C THR A 54 -9.53 1.29 8.11
N GLY A 55 -8.56 0.43 7.92
CA GLY A 55 -7.18 0.70 8.31
C GLY A 55 -6.88 0.36 9.77
N TYR A 56 -5.64 0.64 10.15
CA TYR A 56 -5.15 0.41 11.52
C TYR A 56 -5.99 1.18 12.57
N GLY A 57 -6.36 2.42 12.24
CA GLY A 57 -7.13 3.30 13.13
C GLY A 57 -8.65 3.10 13.13
N ARG A 58 -9.22 2.12 12.41
CA ARG A 58 -10.67 1.93 12.25
C ARG A 58 -11.45 1.84 13.56
N HIS A 59 -10.91 1.18 14.60
CA HIS A 59 -11.59 1.05 15.88
C HIS A 59 -11.56 2.36 16.68
N LEU A 60 -10.51 3.15 16.52
CA LEU A 60 -10.43 4.49 17.09
C LEU A 60 -11.49 5.41 16.43
N ALA A 61 -11.63 5.33 15.11
CA ALA A 61 -12.66 6.06 14.38
C ALA A 61 -14.07 5.63 14.80
N GLN A 62 -14.33 4.34 14.93
CA GLN A 62 -15.64 3.82 15.36
C GLN A 62 -16.02 4.31 16.76
N ALA A 63 -15.06 4.40 17.67
CA ALA A 63 -15.31 4.89 19.02
C ALA A 63 -15.61 6.40 19.10
N ASN A 64 -15.32 7.18 18.04
CA ASN A 64 -15.38 8.63 18.06
C ASN A 64 -16.35 9.23 17.04
N PHE A 65 -16.43 8.72 15.81
CA PHE A 65 -17.20 9.38 14.75
C PHE A 65 -17.65 8.47 13.59
N ALA A 66 -17.06 7.28 13.41
CA ALA A 66 -17.47 6.41 12.30
C ALA A 66 -18.65 5.52 12.68
N ASP A 67 -19.63 5.41 11.79
CA ASP A 67 -20.84 4.59 12.00
C ASP A 67 -20.53 3.10 11.94
N ARG A 68 -19.61 2.70 11.06
CA ARG A 68 -19.25 1.30 10.80
C ARG A 68 -17.77 1.14 10.57
N THR A 69 -17.31 -0.10 10.70
CA THR A 69 -15.94 -0.49 10.31
C THR A 69 -15.96 -1.69 9.39
N ILE A 70 -14.95 -1.77 8.55
CA ILE A 70 -14.65 -2.93 7.71
C ILE A 70 -13.15 -3.28 7.84
N THR A 71 -12.80 -4.56 7.70
CA THR A 71 -11.40 -4.97 7.69
C THR A 71 -10.69 -4.50 6.43
N GLU A 72 -9.42 -4.18 6.51
CA GLU A 72 -8.61 -3.76 5.37
C GLU A 72 -8.66 -4.77 4.21
N ILE A 73 -8.60 -6.07 4.52
CA ILE A 73 -8.69 -7.14 3.52
C ILE A 73 -9.96 -7.04 2.68
N LYS A 74 -11.12 -6.85 3.34
CA LYS A 74 -12.40 -6.68 2.64
C LYS A 74 -12.48 -5.35 1.90
N ALA A 75 -11.98 -4.27 2.50
CA ALA A 75 -11.96 -2.95 1.88
C ALA A 75 -11.13 -2.95 0.59
N PHE A 76 -9.90 -3.47 0.63
CA PHE A 76 -9.07 -3.60 -0.57
C PHE A 76 -9.69 -4.52 -1.63
N ALA A 77 -10.33 -5.62 -1.22
CA ALA A 77 -11.04 -6.50 -2.14
C ALA A 77 -12.17 -5.78 -2.88
N LEU A 78 -13.02 -5.04 -2.17
CA LEU A 78 -14.11 -4.26 -2.75
C LEU A 78 -13.59 -3.13 -3.64
N GLY A 79 -12.63 -2.35 -3.15
CA GLY A 79 -12.05 -1.23 -3.89
C GLY A 79 -11.35 -1.68 -5.18
N CYS A 80 -10.47 -2.68 -5.11
CA CYS A 80 -9.81 -3.22 -6.30
C CYS A 80 -10.80 -3.83 -7.30
N HIS A 81 -11.78 -4.60 -6.84
CA HIS A 81 -12.77 -5.22 -7.71
C HIS A 81 -13.68 -4.21 -8.39
N SER A 82 -14.00 -3.09 -7.72
CA SER A 82 -14.80 -2.02 -8.33
C SER A 82 -14.07 -1.30 -9.47
N ILE A 83 -12.74 -1.11 -9.32
CA ILE A 83 -11.90 -0.48 -10.35
C ILE A 83 -11.57 -1.48 -11.47
N PHE A 84 -11.26 -2.72 -11.10
CA PHE A 84 -10.87 -3.81 -12.01
C PHE A 84 -11.75 -5.04 -11.76
N PRO A 85 -12.92 -5.15 -12.41
CA PRO A 85 -13.86 -6.26 -12.18
C PRO A 85 -13.30 -7.66 -12.45
N ALA A 86 -12.27 -7.76 -13.28
CA ALA A 86 -11.56 -9.02 -13.54
C ALA A 86 -10.47 -9.35 -12.51
N CYS A 87 -10.23 -8.51 -11.50
CA CYS A 87 -9.19 -8.71 -10.49
C CYS A 87 -9.31 -10.05 -9.79
N ARG A 88 -8.20 -10.78 -9.70
CA ARG A 88 -8.07 -12.08 -9.03
C ARG A 88 -7.04 -12.10 -7.91
N THR A 89 -6.02 -11.27 -8.03
CA THR A 89 -4.95 -11.19 -7.04
C THR A 89 -4.66 -9.73 -6.73
N ILE A 90 -4.55 -9.41 -5.46
CA ILE A 90 -4.17 -8.07 -5.00
C ILE A 90 -2.86 -8.18 -4.24
N LEU A 91 -1.93 -7.30 -4.56
CA LEU A 91 -0.78 -6.97 -3.73
C LEU A 91 -0.97 -5.54 -3.22
N ASP A 92 -1.14 -5.39 -1.92
CA ASP A 92 -1.13 -4.09 -1.26
C ASP A 92 0.17 -3.97 -0.47
N ILE A 93 0.98 -2.93 -0.77
CA ILE A 93 2.15 -2.58 0.02
C ILE A 93 1.90 -1.21 0.64
N GLY A 94 1.58 -1.25 1.93
CA GLY A 94 1.32 -0.07 2.75
C GLY A 94 2.58 0.54 3.37
N GLY A 95 2.35 1.43 4.32
CA GLY A 95 3.42 2.06 5.09
C GLY A 95 4.16 1.11 6.02
N GLN A 96 3.45 0.25 6.75
CA GLN A 96 4.02 -0.66 7.74
C GLN A 96 3.62 -2.13 7.55
N ASP A 97 2.80 -2.42 6.57
CA ASP A 97 2.35 -3.77 6.27
C ASP A 97 2.36 -4.07 4.78
N THR A 98 2.22 -5.34 4.45
CA THR A 98 2.09 -5.84 3.07
C THR A 98 1.07 -6.96 3.07
N LYS A 99 0.10 -6.88 2.14
CA LYS A 99 -0.97 -7.86 2.02
C LYS A 99 -0.98 -8.46 0.62
N ALA A 100 -1.14 -9.77 0.54
CA ALA A 100 -1.48 -10.49 -0.68
C ALA A 100 -2.87 -11.09 -0.49
N ILE A 101 -3.79 -10.85 -1.44
CA ILE A 101 -5.19 -11.29 -1.33
C ILE A 101 -5.58 -12.01 -2.62
N SER A 102 -6.14 -13.20 -2.48
CA SER A 102 -6.73 -13.96 -3.59
C SER A 102 -8.24 -13.77 -3.63
N LEU A 103 -8.76 -13.47 -4.82
CA LEU A 103 -10.18 -13.19 -5.05
C LEU A 103 -10.83 -14.26 -5.92
N GLY A 104 -12.01 -14.69 -5.51
CA GLY A 104 -12.94 -15.46 -6.31
C GLY A 104 -13.79 -14.60 -7.25
N ARG A 105 -14.76 -15.22 -7.90
CA ARG A 105 -15.74 -14.51 -8.72
C ARG A 105 -16.51 -13.49 -7.89
N GLY A 106 -16.77 -12.32 -8.49
CA GLY A 106 -17.49 -11.23 -7.82
C GLY A 106 -16.71 -10.56 -6.70
N GLY A 107 -15.35 -10.64 -6.70
CA GLY A 107 -14.52 -9.96 -5.71
C GLY A 107 -14.52 -10.61 -4.31
N LYS A 108 -15.04 -11.83 -4.15
CA LYS A 108 -15.06 -12.54 -2.88
C LYS A 108 -13.64 -12.93 -2.46
N VAL A 109 -13.22 -12.56 -1.25
CA VAL A 109 -11.94 -12.98 -0.69
C VAL A 109 -11.94 -14.50 -0.49
N LEU A 110 -10.96 -15.18 -1.08
CA LEU A 110 -10.74 -16.62 -0.94
C LEU A 110 -9.67 -16.92 0.11
N ASP A 111 -8.53 -16.21 0.03
CA ASP A 111 -7.40 -16.36 0.94
C ASP A 111 -6.63 -15.04 1.02
N PHE A 112 -5.88 -14.85 2.07
CA PHE A 112 -4.96 -13.73 2.22
C PHE A 112 -3.76 -14.07 3.08
N GLN A 113 -2.66 -13.40 2.80
CA GLN A 113 -1.46 -13.42 3.61
C GLN A 113 -1.04 -11.99 3.92
N MET A 114 -0.54 -11.76 5.11
CA MET A 114 -0.14 -10.43 5.56
C MET A 114 1.19 -10.47 6.31
N ASN A 115 2.00 -9.44 6.11
CA ASN A 115 3.13 -9.09 6.94
C ASN A 115 2.84 -7.74 7.60
N ASP A 116 2.49 -7.78 8.87
CA ASP A 116 2.13 -6.61 9.71
C ASP A 116 3.06 -6.45 10.94
N ARG A 117 4.08 -7.31 11.04
CA ARG A 117 5.00 -7.36 12.20
C ARG A 117 6.42 -6.95 11.89
N CYS A 118 6.74 -6.76 10.62
CA CYS A 118 8.10 -6.45 10.21
C CYS A 118 8.09 -5.38 9.11
N ALA A 119 8.81 -4.28 9.33
CA ALA A 119 8.92 -3.19 8.37
C ALA A 119 9.58 -3.62 7.05
N ALA A 120 10.36 -4.67 7.09
CA ALA A 120 11.01 -5.22 5.91
C ALA A 120 9.97 -5.67 4.86
N GLY A 121 10.06 -5.12 3.65
CA GLY A 121 9.12 -5.35 2.58
C GLY A 121 7.92 -4.38 2.55
N THR A 122 7.97 -3.29 3.30
CA THR A 122 6.93 -2.25 3.39
C THR A 122 7.48 -0.87 3.01
N GLY A 123 6.60 0.13 2.93
CA GLY A 123 7.00 1.51 2.69
C GLY A 123 8.00 2.05 3.72
N LYS A 124 7.87 1.63 4.99
CA LYS A 124 8.79 2.03 6.07
C LYS A 124 10.23 1.59 5.83
N PHE A 125 10.41 0.40 5.25
CA PHE A 125 11.75 -0.05 4.84
C PHE A 125 12.36 0.90 3.80
N LEU A 126 11.60 1.27 2.77
CA LEU A 126 12.06 2.22 1.74
C LEU A 126 12.40 3.59 2.34
N GLU A 127 11.57 4.09 3.27
CA GLU A 127 11.82 5.38 3.93
C GLU A 127 13.14 5.39 4.69
N VAL A 128 13.39 4.36 5.50
CA VAL A 128 14.63 4.27 6.29
C VAL A 128 15.84 4.19 5.35
N MET A 129 15.75 3.37 4.29
CA MET A 129 16.84 3.21 3.33
C MET A 129 17.08 4.48 2.51
N ALA A 130 16.03 5.17 2.07
CA ALA A 130 16.16 6.45 1.36
C ALA A 130 16.86 7.50 2.25
N THR A 131 16.45 7.59 3.52
CA THR A 131 17.09 8.49 4.51
C THR A 131 18.57 8.14 4.69
N ALA A 132 18.92 6.86 4.86
CA ALA A 132 20.30 6.42 5.00
C ALA A 132 21.17 6.73 3.77
N MET A 133 20.55 6.78 2.59
CA MET A 133 21.21 7.12 1.33
C MET A 133 21.22 8.64 1.05
N GLY A 134 20.54 9.46 1.86
CA GLY A 134 20.38 10.89 1.63
C GLY A 134 19.55 11.21 0.38
N LEU A 135 18.48 10.43 0.13
CA LEU A 135 17.59 10.51 -1.02
C LEU A 135 16.13 10.67 -0.57
N SER A 136 15.30 11.24 -1.42
CA SER A 136 13.86 11.10 -1.30
C SER A 136 13.41 9.71 -1.78
N LEU A 137 12.20 9.29 -1.40
CA LEU A 137 11.61 8.02 -1.88
C LEU A 137 11.49 7.99 -3.42
N GLU A 138 11.12 9.12 -3.99
CA GLU A 138 10.96 9.28 -5.44
C GLU A 138 12.30 9.16 -6.16
N GLU A 139 13.33 9.88 -5.69
CA GLU A 139 14.69 9.78 -6.23
C GLU A 139 15.24 8.37 -6.15
N MET A 140 15.07 7.70 -4.99
CA MET A 140 15.55 6.33 -4.82
C MET A 140 14.85 5.37 -5.80
N GLY A 141 13.53 5.51 -6.01
CA GLY A 141 12.80 4.70 -7.00
C GLY A 141 13.26 4.99 -8.44
N ARG A 142 13.57 6.24 -8.77
CA ARG A 142 14.02 6.65 -10.10
C ARG A 142 15.42 6.12 -10.40
N ILE A 143 16.39 6.36 -9.53
CA ILE A 143 17.78 5.92 -9.78
C ILE A 143 17.93 4.39 -9.80
N ALA A 144 17.06 3.67 -9.07
CA ALA A 144 17.04 2.21 -9.11
C ALA A 144 16.68 1.62 -10.49
N LEU A 145 16.06 2.42 -11.38
CA LEU A 145 15.78 2.04 -12.77
C LEU A 145 16.96 2.29 -13.72
N GLU A 146 17.96 3.07 -13.31
CA GLU A 146 19.09 3.45 -14.15
C GLU A 146 20.14 2.33 -14.29
N THR A 147 19.99 1.24 -13.54
CA THR A 147 20.94 0.13 -13.53
C THR A 147 20.25 -1.23 -13.47
N GLU A 148 20.92 -2.24 -13.97
CA GLU A 148 20.62 -3.66 -13.76
C GLU A 148 21.65 -4.34 -12.83
N GLY A 149 22.45 -3.53 -12.10
CA GLY A 149 23.50 -4.00 -11.20
C GLY A 149 23.02 -5.01 -10.16
N GLU A 150 23.90 -5.94 -9.80
CA GLU A 150 23.56 -7.09 -8.94
C GLU A 150 23.95 -6.91 -7.47
N VAL A 151 23.88 -5.69 -6.93
CA VAL A 151 24.10 -5.51 -5.50
C VAL A 151 22.99 -6.21 -4.72
N LYS A 152 23.38 -7.18 -3.89
CA LYS A 152 22.44 -7.88 -3.00
C LYS A 152 22.51 -7.26 -1.62
N VAL A 153 21.37 -6.78 -1.14
CA VAL A 153 21.17 -6.45 0.26
C VAL A 153 20.65 -7.70 0.95
N SER A 154 21.49 -8.30 1.78
CA SER A 154 21.23 -9.61 2.39
C SER A 154 20.43 -9.50 3.69
N SER A 155 20.50 -8.35 4.36
CA SER A 155 19.89 -8.14 5.67
C SER A 155 18.38 -8.06 5.58
N MET A 156 17.73 -8.96 6.32
CA MET A 156 16.26 -9.02 6.37
C MET A 156 15.66 -7.98 7.32
N CYS A 157 16.36 -7.61 8.36
CA CYS A 157 15.94 -6.61 9.34
C CYS A 157 16.33 -5.22 8.86
N THR A 158 15.40 -4.25 8.95
CA THR A 158 15.62 -2.86 8.55
C THR A 158 16.85 -2.24 9.22
N VAL A 159 17.09 -2.53 10.50
CA VAL A 159 18.25 -2.01 11.24
C VAL A 159 19.58 -2.54 10.68
N PHE A 160 19.64 -3.82 10.38
CA PHE A 160 20.85 -4.40 9.78
C PHE A 160 21.02 -4.01 8.33
N ALA A 161 19.93 -3.85 7.58
CA ALA A 161 19.97 -3.35 6.21
C ALA A 161 20.52 -1.92 6.14
N GLU A 162 20.17 -1.05 7.09
CA GLU A 162 20.74 0.30 7.20
C GLU A 162 22.26 0.27 7.38
N SER A 163 22.75 -0.59 8.27
CA SER A 163 24.20 -0.79 8.48
C SER A 163 24.88 -1.35 7.23
N GLU A 164 24.24 -2.28 6.53
CA GLU A 164 24.76 -2.86 5.27
C GLU A 164 24.84 -1.80 4.17
N VAL A 165 23.80 -0.95 4.02
CA VAL A 165 23.77 0.17 3.07
C VAL A 165 24.88 1.17 3.38
N THR A 166 25.06 1.55 4.65
CA THR A 166 26.15 2.44 5.07
C THR A 166 27.51 1.85 4.69
N GLY A 167 27.71 0.55 4.90
CA GLY A 167 28.94 -0.16 4.50
C GLY A 167 29.14 -0.20 2.99
N LEU A 168 28.08 -0.35 2.18
CA LEU A 168 28.14 -0.29 0.73
C LEU A 168 28.55 1.10 0.23
N ILE A 169 27.95 2.14 0.81
CA ILE A 169 28.30 3.54 0.51
C ILE A 169 29.78 3.83 0.84
N ALA A 170 30.24 3.40 2.00
CA ALA A 170 31.62 3.59 2.45
C ALA A 170 32.64 2.88 1.53
N ARG A 171 32.25 1.78 0.87
CA ARG A 171 33.07 1.08 -0.13
C ARG A 171 33.00 1.70 -1.54
N GLY A 172 32.24 2.77 -1.73
CA GLY A 172 32.10 3.45 -3.01
C GLY A 172 31.13 2.75 -3.99
N THR A 173 30.27 1.87 -3.50
CA THR A 173 29.24 1.23 -4.34
C THR A 173 28.31 2.31 -4.91
N PRO A 174 28.02 2.30 -6.23
CA PRO A 174 27.13 3.28 -6.84
C PRO A 174 25.74 3.29 -6.22
N ARG A 175 25.24 4.48 -5.90
CA ARG A 175 23.89 4.63 -5.29
C ARG A 175 22.77 3.96 -6.09
N PRO A 176 22.73 4.03 -7.45
CA PRO A 176 21.73 3.32 -8.23
C PRO A 176 21.71 1.80 -7.98
N GLU A 177 22.90 1.19 -7.87
CA GLU A 177 23.01 -0.26 -7.62
C GLU A 177 22.51 -0.64 -6.21
N ILE A 178 22.83 0.17 -5.20
CA ILE A 178 22.31 -0.02 -3.83
C ILE A 178 20.78 0.12 -3.83
N ALA A 179 20.26 1.18 -4.44
CA ALA A 179 18.82 1.41 -4.56
C ALA A 179 18.14 0.24 -5.27
N ARG A 180 18.71 -0.26 -6.36
CA ARG A 180 18.20 -1.43 -7.09
C ARG A 180 18.13 -2.66 -6.19
N GLY A 181 19.21 -3.00 -5.49
CA GLY A 181 19.27 -4.15 -4.58
C GLY A 181 18.23 -4.10 -3.47
N LEU A 182 17.96 -2.90 -2.94
CA LEU A 182 16.89 -2.67 -1.94
C LEU A 182 15.50 -2.94 -2.52
N HIS A 183 15.21 -2.49 -3.74
CA HIS A 183 13.94 -2.75 -4.41
C HIS A 183 13.78 -4.24 -4.76
N GLU A 184 14.85 -4.92 -5.20
CA GLU A 184 14.84 -6.37 -5.43
C GLU A 184 14.50 -7.14 -4.14
N ALA A 185 15.08 -6.76 -2.99
CA ALA A 185 14.77 -7.39 -1.71
C ALA A 185 13.28 -7.27 -1.30
N ILE A 186 12.64 -6.14 -1.61
CA ILE A 186 11.20 -5.97 -1.40
C ILE A 186 10.40 -6.85 -2.37
N CYS A 187 10.79 -6.87 -3.65
CA CYS A 187 10.13 -7.72 -4.64
C CYS A 187 10.18 -9.20 -4.27
N ASP A 188 11.31 -9.69 -3.72
CA ASP A 188 11.44 -11.07 -3.26
C ASP A 188 10.41 -11.41 -2.19
N ARG A 189 10.21 -10.51 -1.24
CA ARG A 189 9.24 -10.70 -0.16
C ARG A 189 7.81 -10.64 -0.65
N ALA A 190 7.48 -9.62 -1.45
CA ALA A 190 6.16 -9.46 -2.03
C ALA A 190 5.79 -10.68 -2.88
N THR A 191 6.72 -11.15 -3.72
CA THR A 191 6.51 -12.35 -4.54
C THR A 191 6.34 -13.61 -3.68
N SER A 192 7.11 -13.74 -2.58
CA SER A 192 6.97 -14.85 -1.65
C SER A 192 5.61 -14.86 -0.96
N LEU A 193 5.08 -13.67 -0.62
CA LEU A 193 3.76 -13.54 -0.03
C LEU A 193 2.66 -13.88 -1.04
N LEU A 194 2.76 -13.37 -2.26
CA LEU A 194 1.85 -13.67 -3.36
C LEU A 194 1.78 -15.17 -3.68
N LYS A 195 2.92 -15.87 -3.68
CA LYS A 195 2.96 -17.31 -3.93
C LYS A 195 2.17 -18.13 -2.91
N ARG A 196 2.01 -17.63 -1.68
CA ARG A 196 1.26 -18.35 -0.63
C ARG A 196 -0.24 -18.33 -0.86
N VAL A 197 -0.77 -17.26 -1.45
CA VAL A 197 -2.21 -17.15 -1.77
C VAL A 197 -2.55 -17.68 -3.17
N GLY A 198 -1.52 -18.02 -3.96
CA GLY A 198 -1.68 -18.33 -5.38
C GLY A 198 -1.85 -17.06 -6.22
N VAL A 199 -1.13 -16.98 -7.34
CA VAL A 199 -1.20 -15.83 -8.25
C VAL A 199 -2.06 -16.20 -9.45
N GLU A 200 -3.21 -15.53 -9.56
CA GLU A 200 -4.08 -15.60 -10.74
C GLU A 200 -4.07 -14.23 -11.45
N ARG A 201 -4.19 -14.25 -12.79
CA ARG A 201 -4.46 -13.04 -13.57
C ARG A 201 -5.84 -12.52 -13.18
N GLU A 202 -6.04 -11.33 -13.22
CA GLU A 202 -5.49 -9.99 -13.27
C GLU A 202 -4.91 -9.61 -11.90
N VAL A 203 -3.66 -9.20 -11.85
CA VAL A 203 -2.98 -8.83 -10.60
C VAL A 203 -3.03 -7.32 -10.42
N VAL A 204 -3.63 -6.87 -9.32
CA VAL A 204 -3.68 -5.44 -8.94
C VAL A 204 -2.60 -5.14 -7.93
N PHE A 205 -1.80 -4.09 -8.17
CA PHE A 205 -0.84 -3.57 -7.22
C PHE A 205 -1.36 -2.25 -6.65
N ALA A 206 -1.67 -2.23 -5.36
CA ALA A 206 -2.28 -1.13 -4.63
C ALA A 206 -1.41 -0.70 -3.43
N GLY A 207 -1.90 0.29 -2.66
CA GLY A 207 -1.20 0.88 -1.54
C GLY A 207 -0.22 1.97 -1.95
N GLY A 208 0.34 2.69 -0.97
CA GLY A 208 1.21 3.84 -1.22
C GLY A 208 2.47 3.50 -2.01
N VAL A 209 2.99 2.30 -1.83
CA VAL A 209 4.21 1.83 -2.50
C VAL A 209 3.99 1.50 -3.98
N ALA A 210 2.74 1.31 -4.43
CA ALA A 210 2.42 1.12 -5.85
C ALA A 210 2.75 2.35 -6.72
N ARG A 211 2.98 3.50 -6.12
CA ARG A 211 3.50 4.71 -6.78
C ARG A 211 4.98 4.63 -7.14
N ASN A 212 5.71 3.64 -6.61
CA ASN A 212 7.13 3.45 -6.90
C ASN A 212 7.32 2.72 -8.25
N PRO A 213 7.86 3.40 -9.28
CA PRO A 213 7.93 2.83 -10.64
C PRO A 213 8.91 1.64 -10.72
N CYS A 214 9.96 1.64 -9.92
CA CYS A 214 10.92 0.55 -9.89
C CYS A 214 10.28 -0.74 -9.38
N LEU A 215 9.51 -0.68 -8.28
CA LEU A 215 8.81 -1.85 -7.76
C LEU A 215 7.77 -2.37 -8.74
N GLY A 216 7.00 -1.49 -9.39
CA GLY A 216 6.07 -1.90 -10.44
C GLY A 216 6.77 -2.68 -11.55
N ALA A 217 7.88 -2.15 -12.08
CA ALA A 217 8.65 -2.80 -13.15
C ALA A 217 9.25 -4.15 -12.71
N LEU A 218 9.84 -4.20 -11.51
CA LEU A 218 10.45 -5.41 -10.98
C LEU A 218 9.44 -6.52 -10.70
N LEU A 219 8.30 -6.17 -10.11
CA LEU A 219 7.23 -7.13 -9.84
C LEU A 219 6.66 -7.71 -11.14
N GLN A 220 6.42 -6.87 -12.17
CA GLN A 220 6.00 -7.36 -13.49
C GLN A 220 7.01 -8.34 -14.09
N LYS A 221 8.30 -7.99 -14.05
CA LYS A 221 9.39 -8.86 -14.54
C LYS A 221 9.40 -10.20 -13.78
N ARG A 222 9.27 -10.17 -12.44
CA ARG A 222 9.29 -11.38 -11.59
C ARG A 222 8.11 -12.29 -11.75
N LEU A 223 6.92 -11.70 -11.89
CA LEU A 223 5.68 -12.46 -12.04
C LEU A 223 5.48 -12.96 -13.49
N GLY A 224 6.15 -12.33 -14.45
CA GLY A 224 5.89 -12.58 -15.88
C GLY A 224 4.48 -12.17 -16.31
N LEU A 225 3.86 -11.25 -15.58
CA LEU A 225 2.49 -10.79 -15.76
C LEU A 225 2.44 -9.25 -15.67
N PRO A 226 1.55 -8.61 -16.46
CA PRO A 226 1.27 -7.20 -16.27
C PRO A 226 0.60 -6.96 -14.91
N LEU A 227 0.92 -5.82 -14.30
CA LEU A 227 0.24 -5.34 -13.10
C LEU A 227 -0.76 -4.25 -13.47
N LEU A 228 -1.94 -4.34 -12.90
CA LEU A 228 -2.93 -3.27 -12.92
C LEU A 228 -2.67 -2.37 -11.71
N ILE A 229 -2.37 -1.11 -11.96
CA ILE A 229 -2.14 -0.13 -10.88
C ILE A 229 -3.27 0.89 -10.97
N PRO A 230 -4.07 1.08 -9.91
CA PRO A 230 -5.07 2.14 -9.86
C PRO A 230 -4.43 3.50 -10.11
N GLN A 231 -5.17 4.43 -10.72
CA GLN A 231 -4.69 5.81 -10.91
C GLN A 231 -4.30 6.44 -9.58
N ASP A 232 -5.07 6.12 -8.53
CA ASP A 232 -4.82 6.58 -7.17
C ASP A 232 -4.78 5.36 -6.21
N PRO A 233 -3.63 4.69 -6.10
CA PRO A 233 -3.55 3.42 -5.38
C PRO A 233 -3.70 3.58 -3.86
N GLN A 234 -3.60 4.79 -3.33
CA GLN A 234 -3.72 5.08 -1.90
C GLN A 234 -5.17 5.19 -1.41
N ILE A 235 -6.13 5.44 -2.31
CA ILE A 235 -7.54 5.59 -1.90
C ILE A 235 -8.32 4.28 -1.95
N VAL A 236 -7.72 3.20 -2.43
CA VAL A 236 -8.42 1.92 -2.68
C VAL A 236 -9.09 1.36 -1.43
N GLY A 237 -8.41 1.44 -0.28
CA GLY A 237 -8.97 1.03 1.01
C GLY A 237 -10.20 1.86 1.41
N ALA A 238 -10.08 3.19 1.30
CA ALA A 238 -11.18 4.11 1.59
C ALA A 238 -12.36 3.92 0.61
N LEU A 239 -12.08 3.74 -0.69
CA LEU A 239 -13.10 3.44 -1.69
C LEU A 239 -13.85 2.16 -1.35
N GLY A 240 -13.13 1.10 -1.01
CA GLY A 240 -13.75 -0.17 -0.62
C GLY A 240 -14.55 -0.07 0.68
N ALA A 241 -14.12 0.77 1.63
CA ALA A 241 -14.88 1.06 2.84
C ALA A 241 -16.22 1.73 2.49
N ALA A 242 -16.22 2.76 1.64
CA ALA A 242 -17.45 3.41 1.19
C ALA A 242 -18.39 2.45 0.45
N LEU A 243 -17.85 1.63 -0.46
CA LEU A 243 -18.61 0.64 -1.24
C LEU A 243 -19.26 -0.45 -0.37
N SER A 244 -18.73 -0.71 0.83
CA SER A 244 -19.25 -1.74 1.73
C SER A 244 -20.65 -1.47 2.28
N VAL A 245 -21.18 -0.27 2.12
CA VAL A 245 -22.55 0.10 2.53
C VAL A 245 -23.59 -0.50 1.58
N ALA A 246 -23.23 -0.70 0.31
CA ALA A 246 -24.11 -1.19 -0.74
C ALA A 246 -23.99 -2.70 -1.00
N SER A 247 -23.11 -3.40 -0.25
CA SER A 247 -22.77 -4.81 -0.44
C SER A 247 -23.45 -5.74 0.55
#